data_f1fb56a8d68c9024fb3d619e62bffeda
#
_entry.id   f1fb56a8d68c9024fb3d619e62bffeda
#
_cell.length_a   1.000
_cell.length_b   1.000
_cell.length_c   1.000
_cell.angle_alpha   90.00
_cell.angle_beta   90.00
_cell.angle_gamma   90.00
#
_symmetry.space_group_name_H-M   'P 1'
#
loop_
_entity.id
_entity.type
_entity.pdbx_description
1 polymer ?
#
loop_
_entity_poly.entity_id
_entity_poly.type
_entity_poly.pdbx_seq_one_letter_code
_entity_poly.pdbx_strand_id
1 'polypeptide(L)'
;MWLMITIILAILIAYLMISNRKKLGNIITENGWVRAIIFMPLWIIIMGFSVTIGSVLVMLVSGVDMANPESAEALFGNMSFDSPVMLLMTVFQVAGSFLALWIATKFMDKKPLMSIGLSIKDKTNEMLIGLAFALAFIGGLFAILWMMSAITVTGFVGFKPGVFIVSMMLFLAAFDEEIIFRGYVLNNMMDSSSRWVALAGSSALFALMHAGNPSVWSNWVP
;
A
#
# COMPACT_ATOMS: atom_id res chain seq x y z
N MET A 1 10.32 -10.17 14.62
CA MET A 1 9.25 -9.85 15.61
C MET A 1 7.90 -9.62 14.94
N TRP A 2 7.80 -8.71 13.98
CA TRP A 2 6.53 -8.41 13.26
C TRP A 2 5.93 -9.61 12.53
N LEU A 3 6.76 -10.40 11.84
CA LEU A 3 6.31 -11.61 11.13
C LEU A 3 5.67 -12.65 12.08
N MET A 4 6.28 -12.87 13.26
CA MET A 4 5.72 -13.77 14.28
C MET A 4 4.38 -13.27 14.81
N ILE A 5 4.25 -11.97 15.08
CA ILE A 5 2.99 -11.36 15.55
C ILE A 5 1.91 -11.53 14.48
N THR A 6 2.25 -11.30 13.21
CA THR A 6 1.32 -11.44 12.07
C THR A 6 0.87 -12.90 11.90
N ILE A 7 1.80 -13.86 12.01
CA ILE A 7 1.48 -15.30 11.93
C ILE A 7 0.59 -15.73 13.10
N ILE A 8 0.90 -15.30 14.32
CA ILE A 8 0.10 -15.62 15.51
C ILE A 8 -1.31 -15.03 15.37
N LEU A 9 -1.41 -13.78 14.90
CA LEU A 9 -2.71 -13.14 14.68
C LEU A 9 -3.52 -13.85 13.59
N ALA A 10 -2.87 -14.26 12.50
CA ALA A 10 -3.50 -15.01 11.42
C ALA A 10 -4.00 -16.39 11.89
N ILE A 11 -3.20 -17.10 12.69
CA ILE A 11 -3.57 -18.40 13.29
C ILE A 11 -4.73 -18.21 14.27
N LEU A 12 -4.69 -17.17 15.11
CA LEU A 12 -5.76 -16.87 16.05
C LEU A 12 -7.07 -16.52 15.33
N ILE A 13 -7.00 -15.71 14.27
CA ILE A 13 -8.15 -15.37 13.43
C ILE A 13 -8.70 -16.63 12.75
N ALA A 14 -7.85 -17.48 12.18
CA ALA A 14 -8.25 -18.74 11.56
C ALA A 14 -8.89 -19.69 12.58
N TYR A 15 -8.34 -19.81 13.77
CA TYR A 15 -8.90 -20.60 14.87
C TYR A 15 -10.27 -20.09 15.31
N LEU A 16 -10.42 -18.79 15.50
CA LEU A 16 -11.69 -18.15 15.86
C LEU A 16 -12.75 -18.33 14.75
N MET A 17 -12.33 -18.25 13.47
CA MET A 17 -13.21 -18.51 12.32
C MET A 17 -13.68 -19.97 12.25
N ILE A 18 -12.84 -20.94 12.62
CA ILE A 18 -13.18 -22.36 12.63
C ILE A 18 -14.06 -22.72 13.83
N SER A 19 -13.73 -22.19 15.01
CA SER A 19 -14.39 -22.52 16.29
C SER A 19 -15.81 -21.97 16.41
N ASN A 20 -16.13 -20.84 15.77
CA ASN A 20 -17.43 -20.16 15.89
C ASN A 20 -18.03 -19.73 14.54
N ARG A 21 -17.99 -20.62 13.55
CA ARG A 21 -18.34 -20.31 12.13
C ARG A 21 -19.62 -19.52 11.92
N LYS A 22 -20.73 -19.84 12.59
CA LYS A 22 -22.00 -19.13 12.38
C LYS A 22 -22.02 -17.76 13.02
N LYS A 23 -21.59 -17.64 14.27
CA LYS A 23 -21.63 -16.38 15.03
C LYS A 23 -20.59 -15.38 14.51
N LEU A 24 -19.38 -15.84 14.21
CA LEU A 24 -18.32 -14.99 13.66
C LEU A 24 -18.61 -14.59 12.21
N GLY A 25 -19.19 -15.48 11.40
CA GLY A 25 -19.61 -15.18 10.04
C GLY A 25 -20.59 -14.00 9.98
N ASN A 26 -21.54 -13.94 10.90
CA ASN A 26 -22.47 -12.81 10.98
C ASN A 26 -21.77 -11.52 11.42
N ILE A 27 -20.89 -11.58 12.43
CA ILE A 27 -20.14 -10.41 12.90
C ILE A 27 -19.26 -9.83 11.76
N ILE A 28 -18.56 -10.68 11.03
CA ILE A 28 -17.70 -10.25 9.90
C ILE A 28 -18.55 -9.62 8.79
N THR A 29 -19.69 -10.20 8.46
CA THR A 29 -20.54 -9.69 7.36
C THR A 29 -21.32 -8.42 7.74
N GLU A 30 -21.62 -8.20 9.03
CA GLU A 30 -22.44 -7.09 9.48
C GLU A 30 -21.62 -5.86 9.92
N ASN A 31 -20.39 -6.05 10.42
CA ASN A 31 -19.57 -4.97 10.97
C ASN A 31 -18.37 -4.62 10.08
N GLY A 32 -18.42 -3.45 9.44
CA GLY A 32 -17.39 -2.96 8.56
C GLY A 32 -16.03 -2.70 9.24
N TRP A 33 -16.01 -2.33 10.52
CA TRP A 33 -14.78 -2.19 11.29
C TRP A 33 -14.06 -3.53 11.46
N VAL A 34 -14.82 -4.58 11.75
CA VAL A 34 -14.28 -5.95 11.87
C VAL A 34 -13.69 -6.40 10.54
N ARG A 35 -14.38 -6.14 9.41
CA ARG A 35 -13.85 -6.44 8.07
C ARG A 35 -12.55 -5.70 7.80
N ALA A 36 -12.50 -4.38 8.07
CA ALA A 36 -11.30 -3.57 7.88
C ALA A 36 -10.12 -4.07 8.72
N ILE A 37 -10.34 -4.39 10.01
CA ILE A 37 -9.28 -4.88 10.91
C ILE A 37 -8.77 -6.26 10.49
N ILE A 38 -9.66 -7.18 10.08
CA ILE A 38 -9.27 -8.52 9.61
C ILE A 38 -8.54 -8.43 8.25
N PHE A 39 -8.93 -7.49 7.40
CA PHE A 39 -8.29 -7.29 6.12
C PHE A 39 -6.81 -6.88 6.25
N MET A 40 -6.44 -6.07 7.23
CA MET A 40 -5.06 -5.59 7.37
C MET A 40 -4.01 -6.73 7.45
N PRO A 41 -4.11 -7.72 8.38
CA PRO A 41 -3.17 -8.82 8.40
C PRO A 41 -3.27 -9.71 7.16
N LEU A 42 -4.47 -9.92 6.61
CA LEU A 42 -4.66 -10.67 5.36
C LEU A 42 -3.89 -10.02 4.21
N TRP A 43 -4.03 -8.71 4.04
CA TRP A 43 -3.31 -7.94 3.03
C TRP A 43 -1.80 -8.02 3.22
N ILE A 44 -1.29 -7.80 4.43
CA ILE A 44 0.16 -7.86 4.72
C ILE A 44 0.73 -9.24 4.36
N ILE A 45 0.03 -10.32 4.70
CA ILE A 45 0.48 -11.69 4.41
C ILE A 45 0.52 -11.94 2.90
N ILE A 46 -0.56 -11.63 2.18
CA ILE A 46 -0.66 -11.91 0.74
C ILE A 46 0.31 -11.03 -0.05
N MET A 47 0.38 -9.74 0.28
CA MET A 47 1.33 -8.80 -0.31
C MET A 47 2.78 -9.26 -0.06
N GLY A 48 3.12 -9.59 1.18
CA GLY A 48 4.45 -10.09 1.54
C GLY A 48 4.83 -11.37 0.80
N PHE A 49 3.87 -12.28 0.64
CA PHE A 49 4.08 -13.50 -0.14
C PHE A 49 4.32 -13.19 -1.63
N SER A 50 3.56 -12.27 -2.19
CA SER A 50 3.75 -11.81 -3.57
C SER A 50 5.13 -11.17 -3.78
N VAL A 51 5.56 -10.29 -2.88
CA VAL A 51 6.90 -9.67 -2.92
C VAL A 51 8.00 -10.73 -2.78
N THR A 52 7.82 -11.74 -1.92
CA THR A 52 8.77 -12.85 -1.78
C THR A 52 8.91 -13.64 -3.07
N ILE A 53 7.79 -13.93 -3.76
CA ILE A 53 7.83 -14.57 -5.09
C ILE A 53 8.61 -13.69 -6.08
N GLY A 54 8.35 -12.39 -6.11
CA GLY A 54 9.08 -11.45 -6.94
C GLY A 54 10.59 -11.45 -6.66
N SER A 55 10.96 -11.44 -5.38
CA SER A 55 12.37 -11.49 -4.97
C SER A 55 13.07 -12.77 -5.41
N VAL A 56 12.42 -13.92 -5.26
CA VAL A 56 12.94 -15.21 -5.74
C VAL A 56 13.13 -15.20 -7.26
N LEU A 57 12.15 -14.69 -8.01
CA LEU A 57 12.28 -14.60 -9.47
C LEU A 57 13.42 -13.69 -9.90
N VAL A 58 13.60 -12.55 -9.22
CA VAL A 58 14.74 -11.65 -9.49
C VAL A 58 16.06 -12.35 -9.21
N MET A 59 16.22 -13.04 -8.08
CA MET A 59 17.43 -13.80 -7.76
C MET A 59 17.73 -14.85 -8.81
N LEU A 60 16.74 -15.62 -9.25
CA LEU A 60 16.89 -16.63 -10.30
C LEU A 60 17.37 -16.04 -11.63
N VAL A 61 16.76 -14.93 -12.06
CA VAL A 61 17.12 -14.26 -13.32
C VAL A 61 18.49 -13.59 -13.24
N SER A 62 18.86 -13.08 -12.06
CA SER A 62 20.16 -12.42 -11.84
C SER A 62 21.32 -13.42 -11.63
N GLY A 63 21.04 -14.73 -11.58
CA GLY A 63 22.07 -15.76 -11.39
C GLY A 63 22.68 -15.72 -9.98
N VAL A 64 21.96 -15.18 -8.99
CA VAL A 64 22.41 -15.08 -7.60
C VAL A 64 22.39 -16.48 -6.98
N ASP A 65 23.45 -16.83 -6.26
CA ASP A 65 23.52 -18.06 -5.50
C ASP A 65 22.56 -17.99 -4.31
N MET A 66 21.43 -18.70 -4.41
CA MET A 66 20.39 -18.74 -3.38
C MET A 66 20.84 -19.47 -2.10
N ALA A 67 21.94 -20.25 -2.16
CA ALA A 67 22.52 -20.89 -0.98
C ALA A 67 23.42 -19.95 -0.17
N ASN A 68 23.82 -18.80 -0.76
CA ASN A 68 24.63 -17.79 -0.11
C ASN A 68 23.82 -16.53 0.24
N PRO A 69 23.45 -16.30 1.52
CA PRO A 69 22.69 -15.13 1.95
C PRO A 69 23.35 -13.79 1.60
N GLU A 70 24.70 -13.72 1.60
CA GLU A 70 25.45 -12.49 1.30
C GLU A 70 25.23 -12.02 -0.15
N SER A 71 25.03 -12.95 -1.07
CA SER A 71 24.77 -12.61 -2.47
C SER A 71 23.39 -12.00 -2.68
N ALA A 72 22.39 -12.43 -1.92
CA ALA A 72 21.06 -11.84 -1.90
C ALA A 72 21.09 -10.44 -1.25
N GLU A 73 21.81 -10.29 -0.14
CA GLU A 73 22.01 -9.00 0.54
C GLU A 73 22.76 -8.01 -0.37
N ALA A 74 23.78 -8.44 -1.10
CA ALA A 74 24.50 -7.61 -2.06
C ALA A 74 23.59 -7.15 -3.20
N LEU A 75 22.69 -8.01 -3.70
CA LEU A 75 21.73 -7.66 -4.76
C LEU A 75 20.72 -6.61 -4.29
N PHE A 76 20.09 -6.81 -3.13
CA PHE A 76 19.00 -5.94 -2.66
C PHE A 76 19.49 -4.75 -1.84
N GLY A 77 20.61 -4.88 -1.10
CA GLY A 77 21.15 -3.83 -0.23
C GLY A 77 21.76 -2.66 -0.98
N ASN A 78 22.29 -2.89 -2.21
CA ASN A 78 22.89 -1.85 -3.05
C ASN A 78 21.94 -1.34 -4.15
N MET A 79 20.65 -1.68 -4.06
CA MET A 79 19.69 -1.33 -5.11
C MET A 79 19.26 0.14 -5.01
N SER A 80 19.47 0.88 -6.08
CA SER A 80 19.01 2.27 -6.17
C SER A 80 17.50 2.35 -6.46
N PHE A 81 16.86 3.44 -6.04
CA PHE A 81 15.43 3.67 -6.26
C PHE A 81 15.03 3.76 -7.74
N ASP A 82 15.97 4.09 -8.62
CA ASP A 82 15.74 4.14 -10.07
C ASP A 82 16.05 2.81 -10.78
N SER A 83 16.23 1.74 -10.01
CA SER A 83 16.45 0.41 -10.54
C SER A 83 15.15 -0.18 -11.13
N PRO A 84 15.21 -0.82 -12.33
CA PRO A 84 14.09 -1.58 -12.87
C PRO A 84 13.62 -2.71 -11.92
N VAL A 85 14.50 -3.24 -11.09
CA VAL A 85 14.17 -4.28 -10.11
C VAL A 85 13.27 -3.72 -9.01
N MET A 86 13.51 -2.48 -8.53
CA MET A 86 12.63 -1.83 -7.56
C MET A 86 11.22 -1.61 -8.13
N LEU A 87 11.12 -1.19 -9.39
CA LEU A 87 9.84 -1.10 -10.08
C LEU A 87 9.15 -2.46 -10.16
N LEU A 88 9.87 -3.52 -10.50
CA LEU A 88 9.33 -4.88 -10.54
C LEU A 88 8.84 -5.34 -9.16
N MET A 89 9.57 -5.06 -8.08
CA MET A 89 9.14 -5.35 -6.71
C MET A 89 7.82 -4.60 -6.37
N THR A 90 7.72 -3.34 -6.77
CA THR A 90 6.47 -2.56 -6.59
C THR A 90 5.31 -3.17 -7.37
N VAL A 91 5.53 -3.69 -8.56
CA VAL A 91 4.49 -4.42 -9.33
C VAL A 91 4.02 -5.68 -8.58
N PHE A 92 4.94 -6.47 -8.01
CA PHE A 92 4.56 -7.62 -7.19
C PHE A 92 3.81 -7.21 -5.91
N GLN A 93 4.21 -6.11 -5.27
CA GLN A 93 3.48 -5.55 -4.13
C GLN A 93 2.03 -5.22 -4.51
N VAL A 94 1.84 -4.44 -5.57
CA VAL A 94 0.51 -4.05 -6.07
C VAL A 94 -0.32 -5.27 -6.48
N ALA A 95 0.29 -6.25 -7.16
CA ALA A 95 -0.39 -7.49 -7.54
C ALA A 95 -0.87 -8.27 -6.31
N GLY A 96 -0.04 -8.38 -5.26
CA GLY A 96 -0.41 -8.99 -3.97
C GLY A 96 -1.55 -8.24 -3.29
N SER A 97 -1.51 -6.91 -3.29
CA SER A 97 -2.58 -6.07 -2.74
C SER A 97 -3.90 -6.26 -3.48
N PHE A 98 -3.89 -6.29 -4.81
CA PHE A 98 -5.08 -6.59 -5.61
C PHE A 98 -5.64 -7.98 -5.35
N LEU A 99 -4.78 -8.98 -5.17
CA LEU A 99 -5.22 -10.33 -4.81
C LEU A 99 -5.89 -10.33 -3.43
N ALA A 100 -5.32 -9.65 -2.44
CA ALA A 100 -5.91 -9.52 -1.12
C ALA A 100 -7.26 -8.80 -1.16
N LEU A 101 -7.38 -7.70 -1.91
CA LEU A 101 -8.62 -6.98 -2.13
C LEU A 101 -9.69 -7.84 -2.81
N TRP A 102 -9.30 -8.60 -3.83
CA TRP A 102 -10.22 -9.50 -4.51
C TRP A 102 -10.74 -10.59 -3.56
N ILE A 103 -9.86 -11.18 -2.73
CA ILE A 103 -10.26 -12.17 -1.72
C ILE A 103 -11.21 -11.53 -0.71
N ALA A 104 -10.87 -10.36 -0.17
CA ALA A 104 -11.66 -9.69 0.85
C ALA A 104 -13.04 -9.27 0.30
N THR A 105 -13.09 -8.60 -0.84
CA THR A 105 -14.36 -8.17 -1.45
C THR A 105 -15.26 -9.35 -1.81
N LYS A 106 -14.69 -10.44 -2.33
CA LYS A 106 -15.45 -11.63 -2.73
C LYS A 106 -15.97 -12.44 -1.54
N PHE A 107 -15.14 -12.67 -0.52
CA PHE A 107 -15.46 -13.63 0.55
C PHE A 107 -15.93 -12.95 1.85
N MET A 108 -15.46 -11.74 2.15
CA MET A 108 -15.84 -11.01 3.37
C MET A 108 -17.03 -10.08 3.07
N ASP A 109 -16.91 -9.24 2.03
CA ASP A 109 -17.93 -8.23 1.71
C ASP A 109 -19.05 -8.77 0.82
N LYS A 110 -18.80 -9.86 0.07
CA LYS A 110 -19.70 -10.41 -0.96
C LYS A 110 -20.07 -9.35 -2.02
N LYS A 111 -19.15 -8.47 -2.34
CA LYS A 111 -19.28 -7.37 -3.31
C LYS A 111 -18.26 -7.57 -4.46
N PRO A 112 -18.51 -7.02 -5.65
CA PRO A 112 -17.52 -7.02 -6.73
C PRO A 112 -16.33 -6.12 -6.37
N LEU A 113 -15.12 -6.43 -6.86
CA LEU A 113 -13.91 -5.63 -6.62
C LEU A 113 -14.09 -4.16 -7.03
N MET A 114 -14.84 -3.89 -8.09
CA MET A 114 -15.12 -2.52 -8.55
C MET A 114 -15.88 -1.65 -7.52
N SER A 115 -16.50 -2.27 -6.51
CA SER A 115 -17.25 -1.54 -5.46
C SER A 115 -16.37 -0.71 -4.53
N ILE A 116 -15.05 -0.92 -4.51
CA ILE A 116 -14.10 -0.14 -3.71
C ILE A 116 -13.67 1.19 -4.35
N GLY A 117 -14.40 1.67 -5.35
CA GLY A 117 -14.11 2.95 -6.00
C GLY A 117 -13.27 2.85 -7.29
N LEU A 118 -13.04 1.64 -7.82
CA LEU A 118 -12.26 1.44 -9.06
C LEU A 118 -13.07 1.74 -10.34
N SER A 119 -14.37 2.04 -10.23
CA SER A 119 -15.17 2.37 -11.39
C SER A 119 -14.86 3.79 -11.88
N ILE A 120 -14.31 3.88 -13.08
CA ILE A 120 -14.00 5.15 -13.78
C ILE A 120 -15.13 5.62 -14.70
N LYS A 121 -16.21 4.82 -14.83
CA LYS A 121 -17.33 5.16 -15.70
C LYS A 121 -17.97 6.46 -15.24
N ASP A 122 -18.14 7.40 -16.16
CA ASP A 122 -18.73 8.72 -15.94
C ASP A 122 -17.98 9.60 -14.91
N LYS A 123 -16.69 9.29 -14.63
CA LYS A 123 -15.86 9.98 -13.65
C LYS A 123 -14.70 10.78 -14.26
N THR A 124 -14.66 10.92 -15.59
CA THR A 124 -13.54 11.60 -16.27
C THR A 124 -13.39 13.04 -15.82
N ASN A 125 -14.50 13.76 -15.62
CA ASN A 125 -14.44 15.16 -15.18
C ASN A 125 -13.88 15.30 -13.76
N GLU A 126 -14.32 14.44 -12.83
CA GLU A 126 -13.81 14.43 -11.45
C GLU A 126 -12.31 14.07 -11.42
N MET A 127 -11.87 13.13 -12.27
CA MET A 127 -10.46 12.78 -12.41
C MET A 127 -9.64 13.94 -12.95
N LEU A 128 -10.11 14.63 -13.99
CA LEU A 128 -9.42 15.81 -14.55
C LEU A 128 -9.35 16.97 -13.56
N ILE A 129 -10.43 17.23 -12.82
CA ILE A 129 -10.47 18.25 -11.77
C ILE A 129 -9.48 17.89 -10.65
N GLY A 130 -9.48 16.61 -10.21
CA GLY A 130 -8.53 16.12 -9.21
C GLY A 130 -7.07 16.28 -9.64
N LEU A 131 -6.78 15.91 -10.91
CA LEU A 131 -5.43 16.09 -11.49
C LEU A 131 -5.02 17.56 -11.55
N ALA A 132 -5.91 18.45 -12.03
CA ALA A 132 -5.64 19.88 -12.10
C ALA A 132 -5.38 20.47 -10.71
N PHE A 133 -6.18 20.06 -9.71
CA PHE A 133 -6.00 20.48 -8.33
C PHE A 133 -4.65 19.99 -7.75
N ALA A 134 -4.30 18.72 -7.98
CA ALA A 134 -3.03 18.15 -7.53
C ALA A 134 -1.83 18.89 -8.15
N LEU A 135 -1.86 19.16 -9.46
CA LEU A 135 -0.82 19.91 -10.15
C LEU A 135 -0.71 21.35 -9.63
N ALA A 136 -1.85 22.02 -9.41
CA ALA A 136 -1.86 23.38 -8.86
C ALA A 136 -1.32 23.42 -7.43
N PHE A 137 -1.68 22.42 -6.60
CA PHE A 137 -1.21 22.33 -5.21
C PHE A 137 0.29 22.05 -5.13
N ILE A 138 0.79 21.05 -5.87
CA ILE A 138 2.23 20.71 -5.88
C ILE A 138 3.04 21.85 -6.50
N GLY A 139 2.58 22.41 -7.62
CA GLY A 139 3.23 23.56 -8.25
C GLY A 139 3.25 24.80 -7.37
N GLY A 140 2.15 25.06 -6.66
CA GLY A 140 2.06 26.17 -5.69
C GLY A 140 3.02 25.96 -4.51
N LEU A 141 3.07 24.75 -3.95
CA LEU A 141 4.03 24.43 -2.88
C LEU A 141 5.47 24.60 -3.35
N PHE A 142 5.80 24.10 -4.55
CA PHE A 142 7.12 24.29 -5.15
C PHE A 142 7.46 25.78 -5.30
N ALA A 143 6.54 26.59 -5.82
CA ALA A 143 6.74 28.02 -5.99
C ALA A 143 6.97 28.73 -4.64
N ILE A 144 6.21 28.39 -3.60
CA ILE A 144 6.38 28.94 -2.24
C ILE A 144 7.77 28.59 -1.71
N LEU A 145 8.19 27.34 -1.77
CA LEU A 145 9.50 26.90 -1.28
C LEU A 145 10.64 27.59 -2.04
N TRP A 146 10.48 27.78 -3.35
CA TRP A 146 11.46 28.50 -4.16
C TRP A 146 11.52 29.98 -3.79
N MET A 147 10.38 30.64 -3.63
CA MET A 147 10.31 32.07 -3.21
C MET A 147 10.90 32.25 -1.81
N MET A 148 10.75 31.31 -0.91
CA MET A 148 11.35 31.32 0.43
C MET A 148 12.86 30.97 0.43
N SER A 149 13.46 30.68 -0.72
CA SER A 149 14.84 30.20 -0.86
C SER A 149 15.11 28.88 -0.10
N ALA A 150 14.06 28.12 0.24
CA ALA A 150 14.17 26.81 0.86
C ALA A 150 14.65 25.73 -0.14
N ILE A 151 14.44 25.96 -1.43
CA ILE A 151 14.96 25.13 -2.53
C ILE A 151 15.62 26.02 -3.58
N THR A 152 16.64 25.49 -4.26
CA THR A 152 17.34 26.17 -5.36
C THR A 152 17.24 25.34 -6.62
N VAL A 153 16.77 25.96 -7.71
CA VAL A 153 16.76 25.33 -9.04
C VAL A 153 18.14 25.51 -9.65
N THR A 154 18.90 24.42 -9.74
CA THR A 154 20.29 24.43 -10.29
C THR A 154 20.33 24.22 -11.79
N GLY A 155 19.26 23.67 -12.38
CA GLY A 155 19.16 23.45 -13.81
C GLY A 155 18.16 22.36 -14.16
N PHE A 156 17.95 22.15 -15.46
CA PHE A 156 17.14 21.06 -16.00
C PHE A 156 18.05 19.98 -16.59
N VAL A 157 17.98 18.79 -16.01
CA VAL A 157 18.82 17.64 -16.43
C VAL A 157 18.19 16.77 -17.53
N GLY A 158 17.01 17.13 -18.02
CA GLY A 158 16.27 16.36 -19.02
C GLY A 158 15.56 15.13 -18.42
N PHE A 159 14.87 14.41 -19.28
CA PHE A 159 14.19 13.16 -18.91
C PHE A 159 15.17 11.99 -19.02
N LYS A 160 15.56 11.45 -17.88
CA LYS A 160 16.38 10.24 -17.79
C LYS A 160 15.47 9.01 -17.54
N PRO A 161 15.84 7.80 -18.01
CA PRO A 161 15.08 6.57 -17.72
C PRO A 161 14.81 6.37 -16.23
N GLY A 162 15.77 6.68 -15.35
CA GLY A 162 15.61 6.59 -13.90
C GLY A 162 14.47 7.47 -13.37
N VAL A 163 14.28 8.68 -13.90
CA VAL A 163 13.16 9.56 -13.51
C VAL A 163 11.81 8.91 -13.83
N PHE A 164 11.69 8.24 -14.99
CA PHE A 164 10.48 7.52 -15.37
C PHE A 164 10.23 6.33 -14.43
N ILE A 165 11.26 5.55 -14.12
CA ILE A 165 11.18 4.39 -13.22
C ILE A 165 10.69 4.84 -11.84
N VAL A 166 11.32 5.85 -11.24
CA VAL A 166 10.94 6.39 -9.92
C VAL A 166 9.51 6.95 -9.95
N SER A 167 9.16 7.71 -10.98
CA SER A 167 7.80 8.27 -11.10
C SER A 167 6.74 7.17 -11.19
N MET A 168 6.98 6.11 -11.97
CA MET A 168 6.06 4.98 -12.10
C MET A 168 5.96 4.21 -10.78
N MET A 169 7.08 3.97 -10.11
CA MET A 169 7.11 3.29 -8.81
C MET A 169 6.30 4.08 -7.76
N LEU A 170 6.53 5.39 -7.66
CA LEU A 170 5.79 6.26 -6.72
C LEU A 170 4.30 6.32 -7.06
N PHE A 171 3.95 6.37 -8.35
CA PHE A 171 2.55 6.31 -8.79
C PHE A 171 1.89 5.01 -8.37
N LEU A 172 2.53 3.86 -8.61
CA LEU A 172 2.01 2.55 -8.25
C LEU A 172 1.88 2.40 -6.73
N ALA A 173 2.87 2.85 -5.95
CA ALA A 173 2.84 2.80 -4.49
C ALA A 173 1.71 3.68 -3.93
N ALA A 174 1.58 4.93 -4.38
CA ALA A 174 0.51 5.82 -3.95
C ALA A 174 -0.87 5.29 -4.33
N PHE A 175 -1.01 4.73 -5.53
CA PHE A 175 -2.25 4.11 -5.99
C PHE A 175 -2.63 2.90 -5.13
N ASP A 176 -1.64 2.04 -4.79
CA ASP A 176 -1.84 0.90 -3.90
C ASP A 176 -2.35 1.33 -2.52
N GLU A 177 -1.72 2.33 -1.93
CA GLU A 177 -2.16 2.90 -0.64
C GLU A 177 -3.58 3.46 -0.70
N GLU A 178 -3.91 4.20 -1.76
CA GLU A 178 -5.24 4.77 -1.93
C GLU A 178 -6.34 3.71 -2.02
N ILE A 179 -6.14 2.65 -2.81
CA ILE A 179 -7.15 1.60 -2.93
C ILE A 179 -7.30 0.76 -1.68
N ILE A 180 -6.21 0.56 -0.91
CA ILE A 180 -6.25 -0.15 0.37
C ILE A 180 -6.98 0.68 1.42
N PHE A 181 -6.51 1.92 1.69
CA PHE A 181 -6.99 2.70 2.83
C PHE A 181 -8.27 3.48 2.51
N ARG A 182 -8.40 4.10 1.33
CA ARG A 182 -9.60 4.87 0.95
C ARG A 182 -10.60 4.00 0.21
N GLY A 183 -10.13 3.08 -0.64
CA GLY A 183 -11.00 2.18 -1.37
C GLY A 183 -11.63 1.11 -0.48
N TYR A 184 -10.85 0.39 0.33
CA TYR A 184 -11.36 -0.74 1.12
C TYR A 184 -11.62 -0.38 2.58
N VAL A 185 -10.59 0.06 3.32
CA VAL A 185 -10.67 0.24 4.78
C VAL A 185 -11.69 1.31 5.15
N LEU A 186 -11.57 2.51 4.57
CA LEU A 186 -12.49 3.62 4.85
C LEU A 186 -13.94 3.26 4.47
N ASN A 187 -14.17 2.68 3.29
CA ASN A 187 -15.52 2.32 2.86
C ASN A 187 -16.15 1.29 3.79
N ASN A 188 -15.40 0.27 4.21
CA ASN A 188 -15.91 -0.70 5.17
C ASN A 188 -16.23 -0.06 6.54
N MET A 189 -15.38 0.83 7.05
CA MET A 189 -15.66 1.53 8.29
C MET A 189 -16.90 2.43 8.19
N MET A 190 -17.14 3.06 7.03
CA MET A 190 -18.35 3.87 6.77
C MET A 190 -19.63 3.03 6.75
N ASP A 191 -19.58 1.74 6.41
CA ASP A 191 -20.74 0.84 6.50
C ASP A 191 -21.28 0.72 7.94
N SER A 192 -20.45 0.99 8.97
CA SER A 192 -20.79 0.75 10.39
C SER A 192 -20.59 1.96 11.30
N SER A 193 -20.22 3.12 10.75
CA SER A 193 -20.01 4.35 11.54
C SER A 193 -20.22 5.61 10.71
N SER A 194 -20.23 6.77 11.37
CA SER A 194 -20.28 8.04 10.66
C SER A 194 -18.99 8.24 9.82
N ARG A 195 -19.12 8.98 8.71
CA ARG A 195 -17.97 9.27 7.82
C ARG A 195 -16.76 9.89 8.54
N TRP A 196 -16.99 10.70 9.57
CA TRP A 196 -15.91 11.34 10.33
C TRP A 196 -15.17 10.37 11.22
N VAL A 197 -15.89 9.45 11.87
CA VAL A 197 -15.32 8.38 12.68
C VAL A 197 -14.55 7.38 11.78
N ALA A 198 -15.12 7.02 10.65
CA ALA A 198 -14.46 6.17 9.67
C ALA A 198 -13.18 6.81 9.11
N LEU A 199 -13.24 8.11 8.79
CA LEU A 199 -12.06 8.86 8.31
C LEU A 199 -10.96 8.89 9.37
N ALA A 200 -11.29 9.21 10.61
CA ALA A 200 -10.33 9.22 11.72
C ALA A 200 -9.71 7.82 11.92
N GLY A 201 -10.52 6.75 11.90
CA GLY A 201 -10.06 5.38 12.06
C GLY A 201 -9.15 4.91 10.93
N SER A 202 -9.53 5.16 9.67
CA SER A 202 -8.70 4.78 8.52
C SER A 202 -7.39 5.59 8.48
N SER A 203 -7.42 6.87 8.86
CA SER A 203 -6.22 7.70 8.97
C SER A 203 -5.29 7.23 10.09
N ALA A 204 -5.85 6.82 11.23
CA ALA A 204 -5.06 6.25 12.33
C ALA A 204 -4.39 4.93 11.92
N LEU A 205 -5.10 4.04 11.23
CA LEU A 205 -4.50 2.81 10.70
C LEU A 205 -3.41 3.11 9.67
N PHE A 206 -3.62 4.06 8.78
CA PHE A 206 -2.61 4.50 7.82
C PHE A 206 -1.35 5.02 8.52
N ALA A 207 -1.51 5.89 9.52
CA ALA A 207 -0.40 6.40 10.32
C ALA A 207 0.35 5.29 11.08
N LEU A 208 -0.38 4.32 11.65
CA LEU A 208 0.23 3.16 12.34
C LEU A 208 1.06 2.31 11.41
N MET A 209 0.64 2.10 10.15
CA MET A 209 1.43 1.36 9.16
C MET A 209 2.75 2.07 8.82
N HIS A 210 2.77 3.41 8.88
CA HIS A 210 3.97 4.21 8.64
C HIS A 210 4.83 4.43 9.89
N ALA A 211 4.30 4.14 11.09
CA ALA A 211 5.04 4.31 12.35
C ALA A 211 6.28 3.40 12.48
N GLY A 212 6.36 2.33 11.68
CA GLY A 212 7.55 1.48 11.59
C GLY A 212 8.67 2.02 10.72
N ASN A 213 8.47 3.15 10.03
CA ASN A 213 9.50 3.75 9.19
C ASN A 213 10.57 4.42 10.07
N PRO A 214 11.86 4.02 9.98
CA PRO A 214 12.92 4.59 10.81
C PRO A 214 13.04 6.12 10.70
N SER A 215 12.78 6.69 9.52
CA SER A 215 12.85 8.13 9.30
C SER A 215 11.79 8.94 10.08
N VAL A 216 10.69 8.31 10.49
CA VAL A 216 9.65 8.97 11.31
C VAL A 216 10.18 9.30 12.71
N TRP A 217 11.02 8.42 13.27
CA TRP A 217 11.53 8.57 14.64
C TRP A 217 12.90 9.26 14.70
N SER A 218 13.76 9.05 13.69
CA SER A 218 15.12 9.62 13.68
C SER A 218 15.14 11.16 13.59
N ASN A 219 14.10 11.79 13.08
CA ASN A 219 13.99 13.23 12.95
C ASN A 219 13.35 13.92 14.18
N TRP A 220 12.97 13.16 15.21
CA TRP A 220 12.35 13.68 16.44
C TRP A 220 13.30 13.68 17.64
N VAL A 221 14.53 13.19 17.47
CA VAL A 221 15.57 13.26 18.50
C VAL A 221 16.41 14.50 18.20
N PRO A 222 16.38 15.51 19.10
CA PRO A 222 17.21 16.72 18.96
C PRO A 222 18.71 16.41 19.12
#